data_d804deb0db111c15499c63f3a4953d05
#
_entry.id   d804deb0db111c15499c63f3a4953d05
#
_cell.length_a   1.000
_cell.length_b   1.000
_cell.length_c   1.000
_cell.angle_alpha   90.00
_cell.angle_beta   90.00
_cell.angle_gamma   90.00
#
_symmetry.space_group_name_H-M   'P 1'
#
loop_
_entity.id
_entity.type
_entity.pdbx_description
1 polymer ?
#
loop_
_entity_poly.entity_id
_entity_poly.type
_entity_poly.pdbx_seq_one_letter_code
_entity_poly.pdbx_strand_id
1 'polypeptide(L)'
;MTLLVIGATGTLGRQIVFQALTKGYPVKCGVREVDPNGWLVRAPEVEIVYLDLRFPDTLPEALKNVTVIIDASTLRAEEELGTLKQIDLITKIALIKAAKKANIQRFIFLSIANKPVNFKQVPLLNFKNSVELCLKQSQVPYTIYQLPSFFQGLVGQYAVPILDQEAVWVSDQDSALSYLDAVDIAKLCLHGLTQESQLNKTIVLESATCWFASEIITLCEQYSGQTAEINVIPVSSLEVSRKLASFFMWSWGIHDRLTFSSVSGSNTSSKDLIINSSPITYIHPNGKLDVYLRAYYSLMLKTLSDLKLSLIHI
;
A
#
# COMPACT_ATOMS: atom_id res chain seq x y z
N MET A 1 -3.68 -1.39 -25.35
CA MET A 1 -2.80 -1.14 -24.18
C MET A 1 -3.12 -2.20 -23.15
N THR A 2 -2.25 -3.19 -22.96
CA THR A 2 -2.44 -4.30 -22.00
C THR A 2 -1.70 -3.96 -20.71
N LEU A 3 -2.41 -4.01 -19.58
CA LEU A 3 -1.87 -3.69 -18.26
C LEU A 3 -1.43 -4.98 -17.54
N LEU A 4 -0.22 -5.01 -17.00
CA LEU A 4 0.20 -6.01 -16.03
C LEU A 4 0.12 -5.38 -14.63
N VAL A 5 -0.72 -5.90 -13.77
CA VAL A 5 -0.82 -5.49 -12.36
C VAL A 5 -0.10 -6.51 -11.51
N ILE A 6 0.99 -6.08 -10.85
CA ILE A 6 1.77 -6.89 -9.91
C ILE A 6 1.29 -6.54 -8.50
N GLY A 7 0.99 -7.56 -7.68
CA GLY A 7 0.31 -7.36 -6.40
C GLY A 7 -1.21 -7.18 -6.54
N ALA A 8 -1.80 -7.75 -7.59
CA ALA A 8 -3.23 -7.66 -7.92
C ALA A 8 -4.16 -8.14 -6.79
N THR A 9 -3.70 -9.07 -5.95
CA THR A 9 -4.47 -9.59 -4.79
C THR A 9 -4.39 -8.70 -3.54
N GLY A 10 -3.52 -7.69 -3.54
CA GLY A 10 -3.38 -6.75 -2.44
C GLY A 10 -4.47 -5.67 -2.44
N THR A 11 -4.54 -4.89 -1.36
CA THR A 11 -5.54 -3.82 -1.14
C THR A 11 -5.63 -2.86 -2.32
N LEU A 12 -4.51 -2.26 -2.72
CA LEU A 12 -4.49 -1.30 -3.82
C LEU A 12 -4.52 -1.99 -5.19
N GLY A 13 -3.77 -3.09 -5.36
CA GLY A 13 -3.73 -3.81 -6.64
C GLY A 13 -5.11 -4.29 -7.09
N ARG A 14 -5.93 -4.79 -6.16
CA ARG A 14 -7.31 -5.18 -6.43
C ARG A 14 -8.16 -4.01 -6.95
N GLN A 15 -8.02 -2.83 -6.34
CA GLN A 15 -8.74 -1.63 -6.78
C GLN A 15 -8.27 -1.18 -8.17
N ILE A 16 -6.98 -1.27 -8.46
CA ILE A 16 -6.42 -0.97 -9.79
C ILE A 16 -7.02 -1.89 -10.85
N VAL A 17 -7.11 -3.20 -10.57
CA VAL A 17 -7.72 -4.16 -11.50
C VAL A 17 -9.19 -3.83 -11.75
N PHE A 18 -10.00 -3.62 -10.70
CA PHE A 18 -11.41 -3.27 -10.85
C PHE A 18 -11.62 -1.98 -11.65
N GLN A 19 -10.86 -0.94 -11.35
CA GLN A 19 -10.96 0.31 -12.09
C GLN A 19 -10.49 0.16 -13.55
N ALA A 20 -9.49 -0.67 -13.82
CA ALA A 20 -9.00 -0.95 -15.17
C ALA A 20 -10.05 -1.69 -16.00
N LEU A 21 -10.68 -2.73 -15.44
CA LEU A 21 -11.77 -3.47 -16.09
C LEU A 21 -12.97 -2.55 -16.38
N THR A 22 -13.36 -1.71 -15.43
CA THR A 22 -14.45 -0.73 -15.61
C THR A 22 -14.18 0.23 -16.78
N LYS A 23 -12.91 0.54 -17.05
CA LYS A 23 -12.49 1.35 -18.20
C LYS A 23 -12.23 0.56 -19.49
N GLY A 24 -12.46 -0.75 -19.49
CA GLY A 24 -12.29 -1.62 -20.65
C GLY A 24 -10.82 -1.93 -21.01
N TYR A 25 -9.88 -1.77 -20.08
CA TYR A 25 -8.49 -2.16 -20.34
C TYR A 25 -8.32 -3.68 -20.25
N PRO A 26 -7.61 -4.33 -21.20
CA PRO A 26 -7.11 -5.67 -21.02
C PRO A 26 -6.14 -5.74 -19.85
N VAL A 27 -6.43 -6.60 -18.87
CA VAL A 27 -5.65 -6.70 -17.62
C VAL A 27 -5.07 -8.10 -17.46
N LYS A 28 -3.75 -8.15 -17.22
CA LYS A 28 -3.05 -9.31 -16.69
C LYS A 28 -2.78 -9.13 -15.21
N CYS A 29 -3.10 -10.13 -14.41
CA CYS A 29 -2.79 -10.17 -12.99
C CYS A 29 -1.62 -11.11 -12.74
N GLY A 30 -0.48 -10.55 -12.35
CA GLY A 30 0.69 -11.33 -11.92
C GLY A 30 0.47 -11.86 -10.50
N VAL A 31 0.36 -13.18 -10.35
CA VAL A 31 0.12 -13.84 -9.06
C VAL A 31 1.09 -14.99 -8.85
N ARG A 32 1.47 -15.24 -7.60
CA ARG A 32 2.33 -16.38 -7.21
C ARG A 32 1.52 -17.67 -7.04
N GLU A 33 0.27 -17.51 -6.62
CA GLU A 33 -0.66 -18.58 -6.37
C GLU A 33 -2.06 -18.10 -6.67
N VAL A 34 -2.88 -18.98 -7.26
CA VAL A 34 -4.27 -18.68 -7.54
C VAL A 34 -5.11 -19.28 -6.43
N ASP A 35 -5.75 -18.44 -5.63
CA ASP A 35 -6.78 -18.90 -4.69
C ASP A 35 -8.02 -19.35 -5.48
N PRO A 36 -8.39 -20.64 -5.42
CA PRO A 36 -9.55 -21.16 -6.16
C PRO A 36 -10.87 -20.50 -5.76
N ASN A 37 -10.96 -19.98 -4.54
CA ASN A 37 -12.13 -19.28 -4.01
C ASN A 37 -12.01 -17.75 -4.11
N GLY A 38 -10.87 -17.28 -4.60
CA GLY A 38 -10.56 -15.87 -4.71
C GLY A 38 -11.39 -15.15 -5.78
N TRP A 39 -11.43 -13.84 -5.69
CA TRP A 39 -12.17 -12.99 -6.62
C TRP A 39 -11.62 -13.05 -8.07
N LEU A 40 -10.31 -13.30 -8.24
CA LEU A 40 -9.69 -13.38 -9.57
C LEU A 40 -10.27 -14.49 -10.43
N VAL A 41 -10.57 -15.66 -9.84
CA VAL A 41 -11.17 -16.80 -10.57
C VAL A 41 -12.59 -16.47 -11.03
N ARG A 42 -13.26 -15.53 -10.36
CA ARG A 42 -14.62 -15.08 -10.68
C ARG A 42 -14.64 -13.90 -11.66
N ALA A 43 -13.51 -13.44 -12.13
CA ALA A 43 -13.36 -12.31 -13.06
C ALA A 43 -12.83 -12.84 -14.42
N PRO A 44 -13.70 -13.36 -15.31
CA PRO A 44 -13.28 -14.00 -16.56
C PRO A 44 -12.59 -13.03 -17.54
N GLU A 45 -12.75 -11.73 -17.34
CA GLU A 45 -12.11 -10.70 -18.15
C GLU A 45 -10.63 -10.49 -17.81
N VAL A 46 -10.14 -11.12 -16.74
CA VAL A 46 -8.75 -11.00 -16.29
C VAL A 46 -7.92 -12.17 -16.79
N GLU A 47 -6.81 -11.88 -17.43
CA GLU A 47 -5.78 -12.89 -17.71
C GLU A 47 -4.92 -13.08 -16.45
N ILE A 48 -4.93 -14.28 -15.89
CA ILE A 48 -4.07 -14.64 -14.75
C ILE A 48 -2.75 -15.19 -15.29
N VAL A 49 -1.62 -14.65 -14.85
CA VAL A 49 -0.30 -15.13 -15.22
C VAL A 49 0.52 -15.44 -13.96
N TYR A 50 1.23 -16.56 -13.99
CA TYR A 50 2.15 -16.90 -12.92
C TYR A 50 3.32 -15.91 -12.90
N LEU A 51 3.46 -15.21 -11.79
CA LEU A 51 4.55 -14.26 -11.58
C LEU A 51 4.99 -14.28 -10.11
N ASP A 52 6.15 -14.82 -9.89
CA ASP A 52 6.80 -14.75 -8.59
C ASP A 52 8.09 -13.92 -8.70
N LEU A 53 8.08 -12.76 -8.09
CA LEU A 53 9.21 -11.84 -8.13
C LEU A 53 10.50 -12.45 -7.52
N ARG A 54 10.40 -13.49 -6.69
CA ARG A 54 11.58 -14.22 -6.16
C ARG A 54 12.31 -15.01 -7.27
N PHE A 55 11.59 -15.33 -8.35
CA PHE A 55 12.10 -16.09 -9.48
C PHE A 55 12.04 -15.24 -10.76
N PRO A 56 13.12 -14.50 -11.10
CA PRO A 56 13.15 -13.61 -12.25
C PRO A 56 12.85 -14.27 -13.59
N ASP A 57 13.03 -15.58 -13.71
CA ASP A 57 12.74 -16.36 -14.92
C ASP A 57 11.22 -16.40 -15.23
N THR A 58 10.36 -16.02 -14.29
CA THR A 58 8.91 -15.88 -14.53
C THR A 58 8.55 -14.57 -15.25
N LEU A 59 9.45 -13.59 -15.25
CA LEU A 59 9.20 -12.26 -15.81
C LEU A 59 8.96 -12.26 -17.35
N PRO A 60 9.74 -12.98 -18.19
CA PRO A 60 9.57 -12.90 -19.64
C PRO A 60 8.17 -13.30 -20.11
N GLU A 61 7.61 -14.38 -19.58
CA GLU A 61 6.26 -14.84 -19.95
C GLU A 61 5.18 -13.87 -19.42
N ALA A 62 5.34 -13.40 -18.18
CA ALA A 62 4.41 -12.42 -17.61
C ALA A 62 4.38 -11.10 -18.40
N LEU A 63 5.50 -10.70 -18.98
CA LEU A 63 5.62 -9.45 -19.75
C LEU A 63 5.23 -9.59 -21.23
N LYS A 64 4.92 -10.79 -21.70
CA LYS A 64 4.51 -11.00 -23.09
C LYS A 64 3.23 -10.25 -23.43
N ASN A 65 3.27 -9.46 -24.51
CA ASN A 65 2.16 -8.60 -24.96
C ASN A 65 1.71 -7.54 -23.94
N VAL A 66 2.53 -7.23 -22.93
CA VAL A 66 2.29 -6.16 -21.96
C VAL A 66 2.87 -4.86 -22.49
N THR A 67 2.11 -3.78 -22.33
CA THR A 67 2.57 -2.43 -22.69
C THR A 67 2.76 -1.54 -21.45
N VAL A 68 2.06 -1.84 -20.37
CA VAL A 68 2.11 -1.08 -19.11
C VAL A 68 2.27 -2.00 -17.93
N ILE A 69 3.15 -1.64 -17.00
CA ILE A 69 3.29 -2.31 -15.70
C ILE A 69 2.78 -1.36 -14.62
N ILE A 70 1.95 -1.87 -13.71
CA ILE A 70 1.59 -1.19 -12.46
C ILE A 70 2.06 -2.08 -11.31
N ASP A 71 3.11 -1.64 -10.61
CA ASP A 71 3.68 -2.39 -9.50
C ASP A 71 3.14 -1.89 -8.16
N ALA A 72 2.12 -2.60 -7.66
CA ALA A 72 1.48 -2.41 -6.35
C ALA A 72 1.94 -3.45 -5.33
N SER A 73 3.03 -4.19 -5.60
CA SER A 73 3.48 -5.26 -4.72
C SER A 73 4.50 -4.78 -3.68
N THR A 74 4.43 -5.37 -2.51
CA THR A 74 5.38 -5.23 -1.40
C THR A 74 5.32 -6.50 -0.56
N LEU A 75 6.35 -6.75 0.27
CA LEU A 75 6.36 -7.90 1.17
C LEU A 75 5.21 -7.74 2.20
N ARG A 76 4.40 -8.78 2.34
CA ARG A 76 3.35 -8.81 3.37
C ARG A 76 3.94 -9.20 4.73
N ALA A 77 3.22 -8.80 5.77
CA ALA A 77 3.60 -9.10 7.14
C ALA A 77 3.71 -10.59 7.43
N GLU A 78 2.78 -11.32 6.89
CA GLU A 78 2.53 -12.72 7.14
C GLU A 78 3.40 -13.64 6.27
N GLU A 79 4.21 -13.06 5.37
CA GLU A 79 5.04 -13.86 4.46
C GLU A 79 6.31 -14.35 5.17
N GLU A 80 6.40 -15.64 5.37
CA GLU A 80 7.59 -16.31 5.92
C GLU A 80 8.68 -16.50 4.86
N LEU A 81 8.30 -16.53 3.57
CA LEU A 81 9.21 -16.80 2.47
C LEU A 81 9.70 -15.51 1.81
N GLY A 82 10.96 -15.21 1.99
CA GLY A 82 11.63 -14.05 1.40
C GLY A 82 11.93 -12.95 2.42
N THR A 83 12.85 -12.10 2.06
CA THR A 83 13.21 -10.92 2.87
C THR A 83 12.68 -9.65 2.23
N LEU A 84 12.48 -8.62 3.05
CA LEU A 84 12.11 -7.29 2.56
C LEU A 84 13.08 -6.79 1.48
N LYS A 85 14.39 -7.00 1.67
CA LYS A 85 15.42 -6.66 0.68
C LYS A 85 15.25 -7.42 -0.63
N GLN A 86 14.90 -8.69 -0.56
CA GLN A 86 14.67 -9.51 -1.76
C GLN A 86 13.47 -8.99 -2.53
N ILE A 87 12.31 -8.81 -1.88
CA ILE A 87 11.05 -8.46 -2.54
C ILE A 87 11.00 -6.98 -2.92
N ASP A 88 11.38 -6.06 -2.04
CA ASP A 88 11.20 -4.62 -2.24
C ASP A 88 12.44 -3.92 -2.83
N LEU A 89 13.55 -4.63 -3.08
CA LEU A 89 14.72 -4.07 -3.76
C LEU A 89 15.19 -4.95 -4.92
N ILE A 90 15.71 -6.16 -4.63
CA ILE A 90 16.45 -6.96 -5.65
C ILE A 90 15.51 -7.31 -6.81
N THR A 91 14.33 -7.81 -6.49
CA THR A 91 13.37 -8.26 -7.51
C THR A 91 12.76 -7.09 -8.28
N LYS A 92 12.60 -5.93 -7.64
CA LYS A 92 12.13 -4.71 -8.33
C LYS A 92 13.14 -4.21 -9.35
N ILE A 93 14.44 -4.27 -9.02
CA ILE A 93 15.51 -3.93 -9.98
C ILE A 93 15.51 -4.93 -11.15
N ALA A 94 15.30 -6.22 -10.87
CA ALA A 94 15.17 -7.24 -11.93
C ALA A 94 13.95 -6.96 -12.84
N LEU A 95 12.80 -6.61 -12.24
CA LEU A 95 11.59 -6.23 -12.96
C LEU A 95 11.81 -5.01 -13.88
N ILE A 96 12.51 -3.97 -13.40
CA ILE A 96 12.84 -2.79 -14.21
C ILE A 96 13.71 -3.18 -15.40
N LYS A 97 14.71 -4.04 -15.19
CA LYS A 97 15.58 -4.54 -16.28
C LYS A 97 14.78 -5.36 -17.30
N ALA A 98 13.86 -6.20 -16.84
CA ALA A 98 12.98 -6.98 -17.72
C ALA A 98 12.00 -6.07 -18.48
N ALA A 99 11.45 -5.05 -17.84
CA ALA A 99 10.59 -4.04 -18.44
C ALA A 99 11.31 -3.30 -19.61
N LYS A 100 12.57 -2.94 -19.40
CA LYS A 100 13.39 -2.34 -20.48
C LYS A 100 13.55 -3.28 -21.68
N LYS A 101 13.86 -4.57 -21.43
CA LYS A 101 14.00 -5.58 -22.49
C LYS A 101 12.68 -5.82 -23.24
N ALA A 102 11.55 -5.76 -22.54
CA ALA A 102 10.22 -5.93 -23.10
C ALA A 102 9.66 -4.67 -23.78
N ASN A 103 10.43 -3.57 -23.83
CA ASN A 103 10.02 -2.28 -24.39
C ASN A 103 8.71 -1.76 -23.79
N ILE A 104 8.56 -1.85 -22.47
CA ILE A 104 7.40 -1.35 -21.74
C ILE A 104 7.24 0.16 -21.97
N GLN A 105 6.04 0.58 -22.33
CA GLN A 105 5.73 1.96 -22.69
C GLN A 105 5.45 2.85 -21.44
N ARG A 106 5.04 2.24 -20.33
CA ARG A 106 4.82 2.93 -19.06
C ARG A 106 5.01 1.99 -17.88
N PHE A 107 5.84 2.39 -16.92
CA PHE A 107 6.00 1.70 -15.64
C PHE A 107 5.47 2.61 -14.52
N ILE A 108 4.36 2.23 -13.89
CA ILE A 108 3.85 2.91 -12.69
C ILE A 108 4.42 2.22 -11.46
N PHE A 109 5.15 2.97 -10.66
CA PHE A 109 5.71 2.50 -9.39
C PHE A 109 5.04 3.21 -8.22
N LEU A 110 4.55 2.42 -7.26
CA LEU A 110 3.91 2.92 -6.06
C LEU A 110 4.91 2.93 -4.91
N SER A 111 5.34 4.13 -4.55
CA SER A 111 6.33 4.40 -3.50
C SER A 111 5.66 5.03 -2.28
N ILE A 112 6.48 5.44 -1.31
CA ILE A 112 6.02 6.01 -0.04
C ILE A 112 6.35 7.50 0.00
N ALA A 113 5.35 8.32 0.35
CA ALA A 113 5.49 9.76 0.58
C ALA A 113 6.13 10.07 1.94
N ASN A 114 6.43 11.34 2.19
CA ASN A 114 6.84 11.89 3.49
C ASN A 114 8.01 11.13 4.13
N LYS A 115 9.08 10.91 3.35
CA LYS A 115 10.30 10.27 3.86
C LYS A 115 11.00 11.21 4.84
N PRO A 116 11.15 10.84 6.12
CA PRO A 116 11.86 11.66 7.10
C PRO A 116 13.34 11.79 6.75
N VAL A 117 14.05 12.77 7.36
CA VAL A 117 15.47 13.05 7.07
C VAL A 117 16.34 11.80 7.24
N ASN A 118 16.04 10.97 8.23
CA ASN A 118 16.75 9.74 8.54
C ASN A 118 16.16 8.48 7.87
N PHE A 119 15.36 8.63 6.82
CA PHE A 119 14.65 7.52 6.14
C PHE A 119 15.56 6.36 5.73
N LYS A 120 16.84 6.63 5.49
CA LYS A 120 17.84 5.60 5.14
C LYS A 120 18.03 4.54 6.23
N GLN A 121 17.67 4.86 7.48
CA GLN A 121 17.72 3.92 8.60
C GLN A 121 16.50 2.98 8.60
N VAL A 122 15.45 3.30 7.84
CA VAL A 122 14.25 2.46 7.67
C VAL A 122 14.40 1.65 6.38
N PRO A 123 14.62 0.33 6.47
CA PRO A 123 14.94 -0.50 5.29
C PRO A 123 13.93 -0.35 4.17
N LEU A 124 12.63 -0.41 4.45
CA LEU A 124 11.59 -0.27 3.42
C LEU A 124 11.67 1.07 2.68
N LEU A 125 11.83 2.18 3.40
CA LEU A 125 11.94 3.51 2.78
C LEU A 125 13.21 3.64 1.94
N ASN A 126 14.32 3.08 2.43
CA ASN A 126 15.59 3.08 1.71
C ASN A 126 15.51 2.23 0.42
N PHE A 127 14.87 1.06 0.49
CA PHE A 127 14.68 0.19 -0.67
C PHE A 127 13.76 0.82 -1.71
N LYS A 128 12.62 1.36 -1.30
CA LYS A 128 11.72 2.11 -2.20
C LYS A 128 12.44 3.27 -2.88
N ASN A 129 13.24 4.04 -2.13
CA ASN A 129 14.04 5.12 -2.70
C ASN A 129 15.08 4.62 -3.71
N SER A 130 15.74 3.49 -3.44
CA SER A 130 16.71 2.89 -4.35
C SER A 130 16.06 2.41 -5.64
N VAL A 131 14.85 1.86 -5.56
CA VAL A 131 14.04 1.46 -6.74
C VAL A 131 13.62 2.68 -7.55
N GLU A 132 13.19 3.77 -6.90
CA GLU A 132 12.88 5.05 -7.59
C GLU A 132 14.09 5.55 -8.40
N LEU A 133 15.29 5.56 -7.79
CA LEU A 133 16.52 5.98 -8.46
C LEU A 133 16.86 5.06 -9.64
N CYS A 134 16.77 3.75 -9.44
CA CYS A 134 17.00 2.78 -10.51
C CYS A 134 16.04 2.99 -11.68
N LEU A 135 14.75 3.20 -11.41
CA LEU A 135 13.73 3.42 -12.42
C LEU A 135 14.00 4.72 -13.21
N LYS A 136 14.34 5.81 -12.53
CA LYS A 136 14.72 7.11 -13.14
C LYS A 136 15.92 6.98 -14.08
N GLN A 137 16.86 6.08 -13.77
CA GLN A 137 18.08 5.85 -14.57
C GLN A 137 17.91 4.79 -15.66
N SER A 138 16.82 4.03 -15.64
CA SER A 138 16.64 2.84 -16.49
C SER A 138 16.33 3.12 -17.95
N GLN A 139 15.89 4.33 -18.30
CA GLN A 139 15.32 4.70 -19.60
C GLN A 139 13.96 4.05 -19.90
N VAL A 140 13.35 3.31 -18.97
CA VAL A 140 11.97 2.86 -19.08
C VAL A 140 11.06 4.06 -18.81
N PRO A 141 10.07 4.37 -19.67
CA PRO A 141 9.13 5.44 -19.41
C PRO A 141 8.35 5.14 -18.12
N TYR A 142 8.31 6.09 -17.16
CA TYR A 142 7.77 5.82 -15.83
C TYR A 142 6.84 6.91 -15.33
N THR A 143 6.07 6.56 -14.30
CA THR A 143 5.43 7.49 -13.35
C THR A 143 5.59 6.90 -11.95
N ILE A 144 6.14 7.66 -11.02
CA ILE A 144 6.27 7.26 -9.62
C ILE A 144 5.22 8.03 -8.83
N TYR A 145 4.31 7.30 -8.18
CA TYR A 145 3.39 7.88 -7.20
C TYR A 145 3.93 7.61 -5.80
N GLN A 146 4.21 8.66 -5.06
CA GLN A 146 4.55 8.58 -3.64
C GLN A 146 3.26 8.74 -2.84
N LEU A 147 2.93 7.72 -2.05
CA LEU A 147 1.65 7.55 -1.39
C LEU A 147 1.80 7.70 0.12
N PRO A 148 0.84 8.33 0.80
CA PRO A 148 0.71 8.23 2.25
C PRO A 148 0.09 6.88 2.64
N SER A 149 -0.39 6.77 3.88
CA SER A 149 -1.13 5.60 4.35
C SER A 149 -2.52 5.48 3.70
N PHE A 150 -3.16 4.31 3.84
CA PHE A 150 -4.47 4.03 3.26
C PHE A 150 -5.57 3.98 4.32
N PHE A 151 -6.78 4.44 3.99
CA PHE A 151 -7.98 4.24 4.81
C PHE A 151 -8.21 2.78 5.17
N GLN A 152 -7.94 1.86 4.23
CA GLN A 152 -8.12 0.43 4.41
C GLN A 152 -7.23 -0.15 5.53
N GLY A 153 -6.07 0.46 5.79
CA GLY A 153 -5.20 0.07 6.89
C GLY A 153 -5.80 0.38 8.26
N LEU A 154 -6.62 1.44 8.34
CA LEU A 154 -7.26 1.86 9.60
C LEU A 154 -8.33 0.87 10.08
N VAL A 155 -8.89 0.08 9.16
CA VAL A 155 -9.88 -0.95 9.50
C VAL A 155 -9.29 -1.96 10.49
N GLY A 156 -8.15 -2.56 10.13
CA GLY A 156 -7.49 -3.54 11.02
C GLY A 156 -6.84 -2.91 12.25
N GLN A 157 -6.44 -1.64 12.14
CA GLN A 157 -5.76 -0.94 13.24
C GLN A 157 -6.71 -0.41 14.31
N TYR A 158 -7.90 0.08 13.91
CA TYR A 158 -8.85 0.76 14.79
C TYR A 158 -10.25 0.18 14.71
N ALA A 159 -10.81 0.03 13.49
CA ALA A 159 -12.23 -0.23 13.34
C ALA A 159 -12.64 -1.62 13.84
N VAL A 160 -11.89 -2.66 13.48
CA VAL A 160 -12.16 -4.05 13.90
C VAL A 160 -11.92 -4.21 15.40
N PRO A 161 -10.77 -3.83 15.99
CA PRO A 161 -10.56 -3.95 17.43
C PRO A 161 -11.65 -3.26 18.26
N ILE A 162 -12.07 -2.04 17.89
CA ILE A 162 -13.12 -1.32 18.62
C ILE A 162 -14.46 -2.04 18.49
N LEU A 163 -14.81 -2.57 17.31
CA LEU A 163 -16.06 -3.31 17.12
C LEU A 163 -16.09 -4.61 17.93
N ASP A 164 -14.95 -5.29 18.01
CA ASP A 164 -14.77 -6.57 18.70
C ASP A 164 -14.46 -6.38 20.21
N GLN A 165 -14.43 -5.13 20.69
CA GLN A 165 -14.09 -4.76 22.08
C GLN A 165 -12.69 -5.24 22.50
N GLU A 166 -11.75 -5.21 21.54
CA GLU A 166 -10.35 -5.45 21.78
C GLU A 166 -9.57 -4.14 21.97
N ALA A 167 -8.43 -4.23 22.66
CA ALA A 167 -7.60 -3.07 22.93
C ALA A 167 -6.97 -2.50 21.64
N VAL A 168 -7.08 -1.19 21.46
CA VAL A 168 -6.41 -0.42 20.42
C VAL A 168 -5.05 0.05 20.93
N TRP A 169 -4.00 -0.21 20.15
CA TRP A 169 -2.64 0.18 20.49
C TRP A 169 -2.24 1.45 19.74
N VAL A 170 -1.87 2.48 20.49
CA VAL A 170 -1.40 3.78 19.95
C VAL A 170 -0.01 4.12 20.49
N SER A 171 0.73 4.95 19.77
CA SER A 171 1.99 5.53 20.25
C SER A 171 1.73 6.67 21.22
N ASP A 172 2.63 6.89 22.19
CA ASP A 172 2.63 8.09 23.06
C ASP A 172 2.93 9.39 22.29
N GLN A 173 3.40 9.29 21.05
CA GLN A 173 3.57 10.42 20.15
C GLN A 173 2.43 10.44 19.13
N ASP A 174 1.43 11.27 19.38
CA ASP A 174 0.32 11.47 18.45
C ASP A 174 0.71 12.54 17.41
N SER A 175 0.76 12.13 16.15
CA SER A 175 1.05 13.02 15.02
C SER A 175 -0.04 12.87 13.97
N ALA A 176 -0.45 14.00 13.38
CA ALA A 176 -1.44 13.98 12.32
C ALA A 176 -0.84 13.37 11.04
N LEU A 177 -1.47 12.32 10.54
CA LEU A 177 -1.05 11.58 9.35
C LEU A 177 -2.04 11.78 8.19
N SER A 178 -1.51 11.77 6.99
CA SER A 178 -2.29 11.79 5.75
C SER A 178 -2.69 10.37 5.37
N TYR A 179 -3.96 10.20 4.98
CA TYR A 179 -4.50 8.91 4.51
C TYR A 179 -5.29 9.12 3.23
N LEU A 180 -5.29 8.12 2.34
CA LEU A 180 -6.02 8.14 1.08
C LEU A 180 -6.83 6.86 0.90
N ASP A 181 -7.92 6.96 0.13
CA ASP A 181 -8.67 5.78 -0.31
C ASP A 181 -7.92 5.08 -1.45
N ALA A 182 -7.73 3.77 -1.33
CA ALA A 182 -7.13 2.94 -2.38
C ALA A 182 -7.91 3.02 -3.70
N VAL A 183 -9.23 3.26 -3.66
CA VAL A 183 -10.06 3.45 -4.86
C VAL A 183 -9.65 4.71 -5.61
N ASP A 184 -9.43 5.82 -4.89
CA ASP A 184 -9.04 7.07 -5.52
C ASP A 184 -7.63 7.01 -6.08
N ILE A 185 -6.71 6.34 -5.38
CA ILE A 185 -5.35 6.10 -5.90
C ILE A 185 -5.41 5.25 -7.18
N ALA A 186 -6.24 4.20 -7.21
CA ALA A 186 -6.42 3.38 -8.40
C ALA A 186 -6.94 4.19 -9.60
N LYS A 187 -7.93 5.06 -9.38
CA LYS A 187 -8.45 5.97 -10.41
C LYS A 187 -7.37 6.91 -10.94
N LEU A 188 -6.53 7.46 -10.04
CA LEU A 188 -5.42 8.35 -10.40
C LEU A 188 -4.34 7.62 -11.20
N CYS A 189 -3.97 6.39 -10.81
CA CYS A 189 -3.03 5.57 -11.56
C CYS A 189 -3.50 5.34 -13.01
N LEU A 190 -4.78 5.01 -13.19
CA LEU A 190 -5.33 4.79 -14.54
C LEU A 190 -5.53 6.09 -15.34
N HIS A 191 -5.90 7.18 -14.67
CA HIS A 191 -5.94 8.49 -15.32
C HIS A 191 -4.54 8.89 -15.82
N GLY A 192 -3.52 8.69 -15.00
CA GLY A 192 -2.13 8.99 -15.34
C GLY A 192 -1.58 8.22 -16.54
N LEU A 193 -2.18 7.08 -16.92
CA LEU A 193 -1.76 6.32 -18.09
C LEU A 193 -1.90 7.11 -19.40
N THR A 194 -2.88 7.97 -19.48
CA THR A 194 -3.18 8.80 -20.68
C THR A 194 -2.60 10.21 -20.59
N GLN A 195 -1.98 10.57 -19.46
CA GLN A 195 -1.43 11.90 -19.24
C GLN A 195 0.06 11.94 -19.56
N GLU A 196 0.43 12.56 -20.68
CA GLU A 196 1.83 12.76 -21.05
C GLU A 196 2.59 13.65 -20.05
N SER A 197 1.88 14.61 -19.43
CA SER A 197 2.43 15.49 -18.40
C SER A 197 2.97 14.76 -17.18
N GLN A 198 2.51 13.51 -16.95
CA GLN A 198 2.95 12.65 -15.85
C GLN A 198 4.07 11.68 -16.25
N LEU A 199 4.46 11.67 -17.53
CA LEU A 199 5.53 10.82 -18.00
C LEU A 199 6.87 11.26 -17.44
N ASN A 200 7.65 10.31 -16.93
CA ASN A 200 8.95 10.51 -16.29
C ASN A 200 8.91 11.48 -15.10
N LYS A 201 7.79 11.47 -14.37
CA LYS A 201 7.58 12.31 -13.18
C LYS A 201 7.45 11.48 -11.92
N THR A 202 7.83 12.12 -10.81
CA THR A 202 7.47 11.69 -9.46
C THR A 202 6.37 12.60 -8.96
N ILE A 203 5.26 12.03 -8.52
CA ILE A 203 4.05 12.73 -8.09
C ILE A 203 3.77 12.33 -6.65
N VAL A 204 3.67 13.30 -5.76
CA VAL A 204 3.28 13.09 -4.36
C VAL A 204 1.76 13.20 -4.26
N LEU A 205 1.14 12.17 -3.72
CA LEU A 205 -0.29 12.20 -3.40
C LEU A 205 -0.45 12.50 -1.91
N GLU A 206 -1.29 13.48 -1.60
CA GLU A 206 -1.57 13.87 -0.22
C GLU A 206 -3.08 14.07 -0.03
N SER A 207 -3.55 13.76 1.16
CA SER A 207 -4.91 14.13 1.54
C SER A 207 -4.98 15.62 1.87
N ALA A 208 -6.10 16.25 1.56
CA ALA A 208 -6.37 17.61 2.02
C ALA A 208 -6.50 17.70 3.55
N THR A 209 -6.73 16.59 4.24
CA THR A 209 -6.90 16.50 5.69
C THR A 209 -5.94 15.48 6.26
N CYS A 210 -5.24 15.87 7.32
CA CYS A 210 -4.47 14.95 8.18
C CYS A 210 -5.30 14.61 9.42
N TRP A 211 -5.11 13.43 9.98
CA TRP A 211 -5.87 12.88 11.08
C TRP A 211 -4.95 12.42 12.21
N PHE A 212 -5.30 12.78 13.43
CA PHE A 212 -4.71 12.19 14.63
C PHE A 212 -5.34 10.82 14.93
N ALA A 213 -4.59 9.95 15.61
CA ALA A 213 -5.12 8.64 16.02
C ALA A 213 -6.36 8.79 16.91
N SER A 214 -6.36 9.77 17.82
CA SER A 214 -7.49 10.10 18.69
C SER A 214 -8.76 10.48 17.92
N GLU A 215 -8.65 11.24 16.82
CA GLU A 215 -9.79 11.61 15.99
C GLU A 215 -10.37 10.39 15.26
N ILE A 216 -9.48 9.51 14.73
CA ILE A 216 -9.90 8.27 14.07
C ILE A 216 -10.63 7.34 15.04
N ILE A 217 -10.10 7.18 16.25
CA ILE A 217 -10.73 6.39 17.31
C ILE A 217 -12.13 6.94 17.62
N THR A 218 -12.26 8.26 17.82
CA THR A 218 -13.55 8.91 18.07
C THR A 218 -14.57 8.63 16.97
N LEU A 219 -14.15 8.67 15.68
CA LEU A 219 -15.04 8.30 14.58
C LEU A 219 -15.44 6.82 14.62
N CYS A 220 -14.52 5.93 14.98
CA CYS A 220 -14.80 4.51 15.11
C CYS A 220 -15.78 4.23 16.25
N GLU A 221 -15.62 4.87 17.41
CA GLU A 221 -16.56 4.79 18.53
C GLU A 221 -17.97 5.29 18.14
N GLN A 222 -18.01 6.43 17.45
CA GLN A 222 -19.28 7.01 17.00
C GLN A 222 -20.04 6.07 16.05
N TYR A 223 -19.34 5.38 15.13
CA TYR A 223 -20.00 4.55 14.13
C TYR A 223 -20.23 3.11 14.58
N SER A 224 -19.42 2.59 15.49
CA SER A 224 -19.61 1.26 16.08
C SER A 224 -20.62 1.25 17.23
N GLY A 225 -20.78 2.37 17.93
CA GLY A 225 -21.51 2.44 19.21
C GLY A 225 -20.76 1.77 20.36
N GLN A 226 -19.47 1.46 20.21
CA GLN A 226 -18.60 0.84 21.23
C GLN A 226 -17.56 1.85 21.69
N THR A 227 -17.12 1.72 22.95
CA THR A 227 -16.02 2.53 23.50
C THR A 227 -14.70 1.81 23.33
N ALA A 228 -13.67 2.52 22.87
CA ALA A 228 -12.34 1.96 22.66
C ALA A 228 -11.59 1.76 23.99
N GLU A 229 -10.99 0.60 24.17
CA GLU A 229 -9.94 0.39 25.15
C GLU A 229 -8.61 0.78 24.54
N ILE A 230 -7.95 1.82 25.07
CA ILE A 230 -6.71 2.38 24.47
C ILE A 230 -5.51 2.00 25.31
N ASN A 231 -4.56 1.31 24.69
CA ASN A 231 -3.25 1.00 25.25
C ASN A 231 -2.16 1.85 24.58
N VAL A 232 -1.40 2.58 25.38
CA VAL A 232 -0.35 3.47 24.90
C VAL A 232 1.00 2.77 24.93
N ILE A 233 1.70 2.72 23.80
CA ILE A 233 3.07 2.19 23.71
C ILE A 233 4.05 3.37 23.66
N PRO A 234 4.95 3.51 24.64
CA PRO A 234 6.01 4.50 24.58
C PRO A 234 6.94 4.24 23.38
N VAL A 235 7.28 5.27 22.61
CA VAL A 235 8.21 5.13 21.46
C VAL A 235 9.58 4.60 21.90
N SER A 236 10.02 4.96 23.10
CA SER A 236 11.24 4.40 23.70
C SER A 236 11.21 2.86 23.82
N SER A 237 10.04 2.28 24.14
CA SER A 237 9.86 0.81 24.20
C SER A 237 9.95 0.17 22.81
N LEU A 238 9.47 0.85 21.76
CA LEU A 238 9.60 0.40 20.37
C LEU A 238 11.08 0.36 19.93
N GLU A 239 11.89 1.33 20.36
CA GLU A 239 13.32 1.33 20.07
C GLU A 239 14.07 0.19 20.76
N VAL A 240 13.74 -0.13 22.01
CA VAL A 240 14.29 -1.26 22.74
C VAL A 240 13.87 -2.58 22.08
N SER A 241 12.59 -2.76 21.77
CA SER A 241 12.07 -3.93 21.07
C SER A 241 12.71 -4.12 19.70
N ARG A 242 12.95 -3.05 18.97
CA ARG A 242 13.68 -3.05 17.70
C ARG A 242 15.11 -3.60 17.86
N LYS A 243 15.85 -3.09 18.85
CA LYS A 243 17.22 -3.58 19.13
C LYS A 243 17.23 -5.05 19.48
N LEU A 244 16.29 -5.52 20.32
CA LEU A 244 16.16 -6.93 20.68
C LEU A 244 15.79 -7.79 19.45
N ALA A 245 14.83 -7.36 18.64
CA ALA A 245 14.41 -8.08 17.44
C ALA A 245 15.55 -8.27 16.43
N SER A 246 16.51 -7.34 16.37
CA SER A 246 17.65 -7.44 15.46
C SER A 246 18.62 -8.59 15.79
N PHE A 247 18.58 -9.15 17.01
CA PHE A 247 19.41 -10.29 17.41
C PHE A 247 18.87 -11.65 16.94
N PHE A 248 17.60 -11.70 16.50
CA PHE A 248 16.95 -12.95 16.09
C PHE A 248 16.64 -12.93 14.58
N MET A 249 17.20 -13.86 13.83
CA MET A 249 16.99 -13.92 12.36
C MET A 249 15.52 -14.05 11.95
N TRP A 250 14.70 -14.77 12.72
CA TRP A 250 13.27 -14.94 12.44
C TRP A 250 12.43 -13.67 12.68
N SER A 251 12.94 -12.68 13.41
CA SER A 251 12.24 -11.45 13.75
C SER A 251 12.60 -10.25 12.85
N TRP A 252 13.36 -10.46 11.79
CA TRP A 252 13.81 -9.36 10.91
C TRP A 252 12.65 -8.56 10.29
N GLY A 253 11.57 -9.23 9.88
CA GLY A 253 10.39 -8.55 9.40
C GLY A 253 9.72 -7.66 10.46
N ILE A 254 9.78 -8.07 11.73
CA ILE A 254 9.30 -7.28 12.88
C ILE A 254 10.21 -6.08 13.13
N HIS A 255 11.53 -6.28 13.07
CA HIS A 255 12.53 -5.21 13.22
C HIS A 255 12.30 -4.07 12.20
N ASP A 256 12.14 -4.42 10.93
CA ASP A 256 11.93 -3.45 9.85
C ASP A 256 10.65 -2.64 10.04
N ARG A 257 9.59 -3.25 10.59
CA ARG A 257 8.31 -2.59 10.89
C ARG A 257 8.38 -1.69 12.11
N LEU A 258 9.00 -2.15 13.19
CA LEU A 258 9.23 -1.34 14.38
C LEU A 258 10.08 -0.12 14.04
N THR A 259 11.05 -0.27 13.12
CA THR A 259 11.85 0.86 12.62
C THR A 259 10.98 1.87 11.85
N PHE A 260 10.05 1.39 11.01
CA PHE A 260 9.10 2.25 10.31
C PHE A 260 8.21 3.02 11.30
N SER A 261 7.62 2.34 12.27
CA SER A 261 6.74 2.93 13.28
C SER A 261 7.47 3.98 14.14
N SER A 262 8.69 3.67 14.61
CA SER A 262 9.46 4.59 15.44
C SER A 262 9.89 5.86 14.71
N VAL A 263 10.16 5.78 13.41
CA VAL A 263 10.58 6.94 12.60
C VAL A 263 9.38 7.73 12.09
N SER A 264 8.26 7.08 11.79
CA SER A 264 7.03 7.76 11.35
C SER A 264 6.37 8.55 12.47
N GLY A 265 6.52 8.11 13.74
CA GLY A 265 6.04 8.82 14.93
C GLY A 265 6.91 10.03 15.35
N SER A 266 8.18 10.09 14.91
CA SER A 266 9.04 11.23 15.21
C SER A 266 8.74 12.38 14.27
N ASN A 267 8.07 13.42 14.79
CA ASN A 267 7.72 14.71 14.20
C ASN A 267 8.42 15.05 12.88
N THR A 268 7.76 14.85 11.79
CA THR A 268 8.03 15.59 10.57
C THR A 268 7.18 16.86 10.59
N SER A 269 7.71 17.91 11.19
CA SER A 269 7.28 19.24 10.80
C SER A 269 7.41 19.31 9.28
N SER A 270 6.36 19.72 8.58
CA SER A 270 6.30 19.83 7.11
C SER A 270 7.42 20.65 6.46
N LYS A 271 8.34 21.20 7.25
CA LYS A 271 9.49 22.00 6.82
C LYS A 271 10.79 21.22 6.61
N ASP A 272 10.89 19.98 7.11
CA ASP A 272 12.13 19.18 7.04
C ASP A 272 12.10 18.10 5.95
N LEU A 273 11.18 18.20 4.99
CA LEU A 273 11.12 17.32 3.84
C LEU A 273 12.34 17.58 2.94
N ILE A 274 13.14 16.55 2.69
CA ILE A 274 14.21 16.62 1.69
C ILE A 274 13.54 16.79 0.32
N ILE A 275 13.48 18.02 -0.14
CA ILE A 275 13.07 18.37 -1.50
C ILE A 275 14.21 17.98 -2.44
N ASN A 276 14.18 16.75 -2.94
CA ASN A 276 15.01 16.41 -4.09
C ASN A 276 14.54 17.24 -5.29
N SER A 277 15.46 17.87 -5.98
CA SER A 277 15.37 18.93 -6.97
C SER A 277 14.60 18.65 -8.28
N SER A 278 13.62 17.75 -8.27
CA SER A 278 12.67 17.57 -9.39
C SER A 278 11.37 18.29 -9.05
N PRO A 279 10.69 18.93 -10.01
CA PRO A 279 9.40 19.55 -9.74
C PRO A 279 8.42 18.49 -9.26
N ILE A 280 8.05 18.55 -7.99
CA ILE A 280 7.09 17.65 -7.36
C ILE A 280 5.71 18.20 -7.66
N THR A 281 4.85 17.39 -8.28
CA THR A 281 3.44 17.72 -8.48
C THR A 281 2.64 17.09 -7.35
N TYR A 282 1.89 17.90 -6.62
CA TYR A 282 0.97 17.46 -5.58
C TYR A 282 -0.42 17.27 -6.16
N ILE A 283 -1.06 16.15 -5.83
CA ILE A 283 -2.45 15.86 -6.19
C ILE A 283 -3.19 15.49 -4.91
N HIS A 284 -4.33 16.14 -4.68
CA HIS A 284 -5.18 15.92 -3.51
C HIS A 284 -6.47 15.19 -3.92
N PRO A 285 -6.58 13.87 -3.72
CA PRO A 285 -7.82 13.14 -3.91
C PRO A 285 -8.92 13.60 -2.94
N ASN A 286 -10.17 13.50 -3.36
CA ASN A 286 -11.32 14.00 -2.61
C ASN A 286 -11.94 13.00 -1.63
N GLY A 287 -11.34 11.83 -1.43
CA GLY A 287 -11.85 10.82 -0.50
C GLY A 287 -11.90 11.34 0.94
N LYS A 288 -13.02 11.10 1.62
CA LYS A 288 -13.25 11.52 3.01
C LYS A 288 -13.25 10.32 3.94
N LEU A 289 -12.40 10.33 4.96
CA LEU A 289 -12.27 9.24 5.92
C LEU A 289 -13.56 8.95 6.68
N ASP A 290 -14.28 10.00 7.09
CA ASP A 290 -15.56 9.87 7.79
C ASP A 290 -16.60 9.12 6.96
N VAL A 291 -16.69 9.42 5.66
CA VAL A 291 -17.59 8.73 4.72
C VAL A 291 -17.16 7.27 4.55
N TYR A 292 -15.87 7.01 4.44
CA TYR A 292 -15.34 5.65 4.32
C TYR A 292 -15.65 4.81 5.55
N LEU A 293 -15.36 5.30 6.77
CA LEU A 293 -15.62 4.58 8.01
C LEU A 293 -17.11 4.35 8.25
N ARG A 294 -17.95 5.36 7.97
CA ARG A 294 -19.42 5.22 8.04
C ARG A 294 -19.93 4.10 7.13
N ALA A 295 -19.47 4.08 5.87
CA ALA A 295 -19.86 3.04 4.92
C ALA A 295 -19.38 1.65 5.39
N TYR A 296 -18.16 1.56 5.89
CA TYR A 296 -17.59 0.32 6.43
C TYR A 296 -18.44 -0.22 7.59
N TYR A 297 -18.71 0.58 8.61
CA TYR A 297 -19.50 0.14 9.77
C TYR A 297 -20.95 -0.20 9.40
N SER A 298 -21.57 0.59 8.50
CA SER A 298 -22.92 0.29 8.02
C SER A 298 -23.02 -1.09 7.37
N LEU A 299 -22.01 -1.46 6.58
CA LEU A 299 -21.92 -2.77 5.94
C LEU A 299 -21.69 -3.88 6.97
N MET A 300 -20.76 -3.69 7.90
CA MET A 300 -20.42 -4.70 8.91
C MET A 300 -21.56 -4.95 9.86
N LEU A 301 -22.21 -3.91 10.39
CA LEU A 301 -23.34 -4.03 11.30
C LEU A 301 -24.55 -4.70 10.62
N LYS A 302 -24.79 -4.39 9.34
CA LYS A 302 -25.81 -5.09 8.55
C LYS A 302 -25.51 -6.58 8.42
N THR A 303 -24.26 -6.93 8.05
CA THR A 303 -23.83 -8.32 7.91
C THR A 303 -23.98 -9.10 9.22
N LEU A 304 -23.60 -8.49 10.36
CA LEU A 304 -23.77 -9.08 11.69
C LEU A 304 -25.24 -9.29 12.05
N SER A 305 -26.12 -8.34 11.71
CA SER A 305 -27.56 -8.45 11.90
C SER A 305 -28.15 -9.60 11.08
N ASP A 306 -27.79 -9.70 9.79
CA ASP A 306 -28.26 -10.75 8.89
C ASP A 306 -27.82 -12.15 9.36
N LEU A 307 -26.58 -12.28 9.87
CA LEU A 307 -26.07 -13.53 10.45
C LEU A 307 -26.83 -13.92 11.74
N LYS A 308 -27.12 -12.95 12.64
CA LYS A 308 -27.92 -13.21 13.84
C LYS A 308 -29.34 -13.67 13.51
N LEU A 309 -29.98 -13.06 12.52
CA LEU A 309 -31.31 -13.48 12.06
C LEU A 309 -31.29 -14.90 11.47
N SER A 310 -30.25 -15.29 10.74
CA SER A 310 -30.14 -16.64 10.18
C SER A 310 -29.94 -17.71 11.26
N LEU A 311 -29.29 -17.38 12.39
CA LEU A 311 -29.10 -18.29 13.52
C LEU A 311 -30.34 -18.47 14.40
N ILE A 312 -31.30 -17.55 14.35
CA ILE A 312 -32.58 -17.65 15.09
C ILE A 312 -33.61 -18.54 14.35
N HIS A 313 -33.39 -18.79 13.06
CA HIS A 313 -34.25 -19.60 12.22
C HIS A 313 -33.75 -21.06 12.01
N ILE A 314 -32.74 -21.51 12.75
CA ILE A 314 -32.28 -22.89 12.89
C ILE A 314 -32.68 -23.42 14.27
#